data_e98484a74d8e08d99b57b8cc4c2b70df
#
_entry.id   e98484a74d8e08d99b57b8cc4c2b70df
#
_cell.length_a   1.000
_cell.length_b   1.000
_cell.length_c   1.000
_cell.angle_alpha   90.00
_cell.angle_beta   90.00
_cell.angle_gamma   90.00
#
_symmetry.space_group_name_H-M   'P 1'
#
loop_
_entity.id
_entity.type
_entity.pdbx_description
1 polymer ?
#
loop_
_entity_poly.entity_id
_entity_poly.type
_entity_poly.pdbx_seq_one_letter_code
_entity_poly.pdbx_strand_id
1 'polypeptide(L)'
;KSALIPWLANIPLRIGYRGEMRFGLINLSLDNPSKTNRPPMVNHYLALCDLMEHPEGIEINTSVDPKLNISPAAKQSVSTKLQAVAIEKKSIYVLCPGAEYGVTKRWPTEHFASLAQHLINNEPNANIILLGGKGDHALGEEIISQVKNTAQIQNWCGETSLDEAIALIGMSKVLVSNDSGLMHIGAALKVPQVAIFGSSDPHHTPPLSDKAKVIWLNLPCSPCHKRECPLGHLKCLKDISPSTVLGAIQTLH
;
A
#
# COMPACT_ATOMS: atom_id res chain seq x y z
N LYS A 1 17.37 4.33 18.52
CA LYS A 1 17.57 2.90 18.83
C LYS A 1 18.33 2.18 17.72
N SER A 2 17.94 2.31 16.44
CA SER A 2 18.54 1.59 15.30
C SER A 2 20.05 1.85 15.12
N ALA A 3 20.54 3.06 15.40
CA ALA A 3 21.96 3.41 15.27
C ALA A 3 22.86 2.81 16.35
N LEU A 4 22.29 2.35 17.47
CA LEU A 4 23.05 1.67 18.54
C LEU A 4 23.53 0.28 18.11
N ILE A 5 22.76 -0.42 17.29
CA ILE A 5 23.08 -1.78 16.86
C ILE A 5 24.42 -1.82 16.09
N PRO A 6 24.61 -1.07 15.00
CA PRO A 6 25.88 -1.06 14.26
C PRO A 6 27.04 -0.46 15.08
N TRP A 7 26.76 0.45 16.02
CA TRP A 7 27.77 0.99 16.91
C TRP A 7 28.27 -0.07 17.91
N LEU A 8 27.37 -0.80 18.58
CA LEU A 8 27.71 -1.90 19.49
C LEU A 8 28.39 -3.08 18.77
N ALA A 9 28.01 -3.33 17.52
CA ALA A 9 28.65 -4.34 16.68
C ALA A 9 30.00 -3.90 16.09
N ASN A 10 30.52 -2.74 16.48
CA ASN A 10 31.78 -2.16 15.98
C ASN A 10 31.85 -2.07 14.45
N ILE A 11 30.70 -1.83 13.78
CA ILE A 11 30.68 -1.59 12.34
C ILE A 11 31.45 -0.28 12.05
N PRO A 12 32.52 -0.31 11.25
CA PRO A 12 33.40 0.86 11.07
C PRO A 12 32.71 2.01 10.31
N LEU A 13 31.91 1.71 9.30
CA LEU A 13 31.18 2.72 8.51
C LEU A 13 29.70 2.69 8.89
N ARG A 14 29.21 3.79 9.42
CA ARG A 14 27.82 3.94 9.91
C ARG A 14 27.20 5.18 9.30
N ILE A 15 26.43 4.96 8.23
CA ILE A 15 25.83 6.03 7.42
C ILE A 15 24.39 6.29 7.88
N GLY A 16 23.97 7.55 7.82
CA GLY A 16 22.59 7.91 8.11
C GLY A 16 22.31 9.40 8.00
N TYR A 17 21.07 9.77 8.18
CA TYR A 17 20.66 11.16 8.25
C TYR A 17 20.93 11.76 9.62
N ARG A 18 21.32 13.05 9.68
CA ARG A 18 21.48 13.80 10.95
C ARG A 18 20.15 13.91 11.69
N GLY A 19 20.21 13.90 13.02
CA GLY A 19 19.05 14.09 13.90
C GLY A 19 18.81 12.93 14.86
N GLU A 20 17.72 12.97 15.60
CA GLU A 20 17.30 11.97 16.59
C GLU A 20 18.39 11.63 17.64
N MET A 21 19.24 12.61 18.01
CA MET A 21 20.33 12.46 18.98
C MET A 21 21.31 11.31 18.63
N ARG A 22 21.59 11.08 17.33
CA ARG A 22 22.48 10.00 16.85
C ARG A 22 23.95 10.43 16.78
N PHE A 23 24.35 11.48 17.48
CA PHE A 23 25.73 11.97 17.54
C PHE A 23 26.68 10.87 18.05
N GLY A 24 27.80 10.66 17.37
CA GLY A 24 28.79 9.64 17.70
C GLY A 24 28.37 8.20 17.34
N LEU A 25 27.10 7.94 17.08
CA LEU A 25 26.61 6.64 16.63
C LEU A 25 26.71 6.48 15.12
N ILE A 26 26.57 7.57 14.38
CA ILE A 26 26.75 7.67 12.93
C ILE A 26 28.02 8.46 12.68
N ASN A 27 28.88 8.03 11.77
CA ASN A 27 30.14 8.69 11.45
C ASN A 27 30.19 9.28 10.03
N LEU A 28 29.23 8.95 9.17
CA LEU A 28 29.01 9.59 7.88
C LEU A 28 27.53 9.95 7.73
N SER A 29 27.22 11.22 7.46
CA SER A 29 25.82 11.67 7.56
C SER A 29 25.43 12.70 6.51
N LEU A 30 24.19 12.61 6.04
CA LEU A 30 23.49 13.63 5.27
C LEU A 30 22.57 14.47 6.18
N ASP A 31 22.29 15.69 5.75
CA ASP A 31 21.25 16.50 6.34
C ASP A 31 19.87 16.00 5.88
N ASN A 32 18.91 15.97 6.80
CA ASN A 32 17.54 15.60 6.43
C ASN A 32 16.97 16.67 5.49
N PRO A 33 16.30 16.26 4.39
CA PRO A 33 15.54 17.19 3.57
C PRO A 33 14.43 17.85 4.40
N SER A 34 14.02 19.05 3.98
CA SER A 34 12.93 19.75 4.66
C SER A 34 11.64 18.91 4.68
N LYS A 35 10.83 19.05 5.73
CA LYS A 35 9.55 18.31 5.84
C LYS A 35 8.57 18.63 4.70
N THR A 36 8.71 19.81 4.09
CA THR A 36 7.84 20.30 3.03
C THR A 36 8.28 19.88 1.62
N ASN A 37 9.50 19.36 1.46
CA ASN A 37 10.06 18.94 0.18
C ASN A 37 10.84 17.62 0.34
N ARG A 38 10.16 16.59 0.84
CA ARG A 38 10.76 15.27 0.96
C ARG A 38 10.68 14.54 -0.38
N PRO A 39 11.82 13.99 -0.87
CA PRO A 39 11.78 13.13 -2.03
C PRO A 39 10.99 11.84 -1.72
N PRO A 40 10.62 11.04 -2.73
CA PRO A 40 10.14 9.68 -2.50
C PRO A 40 11.05 8.93 -1.54
N MET A 41 10.46 8.14 -0.63
CA MET A 41 11.20 7.49 0.45
C MET A 41 12.33 6.60 -0.07
N VAL A 42 12.14 5.95 -1.21
CA VAL A 42 13.17 5.13 -1.86
C VAL A 42 14.38 5.99 -2.25
N ASN A 43 14.18 7.15 -2.86
CA ASN A 43 15.25 8.09 -3.21
C ASN A 43 15.92 8.67 -1.96
N HIS A 44 15.12 8.91 -0.90
CA HIS A 44 15.64 9.35 0.39
C HIS A 44 16.65 8.33 0.96
N TYR A 45 16.39 7.04 0.86
CA TYR A 45 17.33 6.02 1.34
C TYR A 45 18.49 5.77 0.37
N LEU A 46 18.25 5.81 -0.94
CA LEU A 46 19.30 5.63 -1.94
C LEU A 46 20.37 6.72 -1.85
N ALA A 47 20.01 7.96 -1.53
CA ALA A 47 20.97 9.04 -1.33
C ALA A 47 22.02 8.75 -0.24
N LEU A 48 21.78 7.82 0.69
CA LEU A 48 22.79 7.38 1.65
C LEU A 48 23.87 6.53 0.99
N CYS A 49 23.54 5.82 -0.11
CA CYS A 49 24.51 5.02 -0.85
C CYS A 49 25.48 5.92 -1.62
N ASP A 50 25.05 7.11 -2.04
CA ASP A 50 25.90 8.07 -2.78
C ASP A 50 27.06 8.61 -1.92
N LEU A 51 26.99 8.44 -0.59
CA LEU A 51 28.08 8.76 0.33
C LEU A 51 29.20 7.69 0.37
N MET A 52 28.96 6.55 -0.23
CA MET A 52 29.94 5.46 -0.26
C MET A 52 30.87 5.64 -1.45
N GLU A 53 32.19 5.58 -1.23
CA GLU A 53 33.12 5.36 -2.31
C GLU A 53 32.87 3.95 -2.86
N HIS A 54 32.48 3.87 -4.12
CA HIS A 54 32.24 2.58 -4.77
C HIS A 54 33.59 2.05 -5.28
N PRO A 55 33.94 0.79 -4.99
CA PRO A 55 35.09 0.15 -5.65
C PRO A 55 34.90 0.21 -7.18
N GLU A 56 35.97 0.45 -7.90
CA GLU A 56 35.91 0.45 -9.35
C GLU A 56 35.28 -0.83 -9.89
N GLY A 57 34.28 -0.68 -10.78
CA GLY A 57 33.58 -1.80 -11.40
C GLY A 57 32.30 -2.26 -10.71
N ILE A 58 31.87 -1.64 -9.62
CA ILE A 58 30.54 -1.90 -9.05
C ILE A 58 29.57 -0.82 -9.53
N GLU A 59 28.73 -1.16 -10.50
CA GLU A 59 27.56 -0.34 -10.86
C GLU A 59 26.46 -0.56 -9.82
N ILE A 60 26.15 0.46 -9.03
CA ILE A 60 24.94 0.42 -8.19
C ILE A 60 23.75 0.63 -9.11
N ASN A 61 22.91 -0.40 -9.20
CA ASN A 61 21.63 -0.26 -9.87
C ASN A 61 20.72 0.64 -9.00
N THR A 62 20.68 1.93 -9.35
CA THR A 62 19.81 2.93 -8.70
C THR A 62 18.37 2.90 -9.22
N SER A 63 17.99 1.85 -9.97
CA SER A 63 16.61 1.70 -10.41
C SER A 63 15.68 1.62 -9.21
N VAL A 64 14.79 2.60 -9.12
CA VAL A 64 13.75 2.70 -8.09
C VAL A 64 12.48 1.89 -8.46
N ASP A 65 12.59 0.94 -9.36
CA ASP A 65 11.49 0.10 -9.84
C ASP A 65 11.45 -1.21 -9.01
N PRO A 66 10.64 -1.27 -7.95
CA PRO A 66 10.54 -2.47 -7.12
C PRO A 66 9.91 -3.59 -7.92
N LYS A 67 10.44 -4.81 -7.77
CA LYS A 67 9.91 -6.01 -8.42
C LYS A 67 9.71 -7.12 -7.40
N LEU A 68 8.56 -7.76 -7.45
CA LEU A 68 8.25 -8.97 -6.69
C LEU A 68 7.95 -10.12 -7.63
N ASN A 69 8.34 -11.31 -7.22
CA ASN A 69 8.00 -12.55 -7.90
C ASN A 69 6.99 -13.34 -7.05
N ILE A 70 6.01 -13.93 -7.71
CA ILE A 70 5.03 -14.80 -7.07
C ILE A 70 5.59 -16.21 -7.00
N SER A 71 5.66 -16.79 -5.80
CA SER A 71 6.08 -18.18 -5.66
C SER A 71 5.05 -19.15 -6.28
N PRO A 72 5.48 -20.19 -6.99
CA PRO A 72 4.56 -21.18 -7.57
C PRO A 72 3.66 -21.83 -6.51
N ALA A 73 4.19 -22.10 -5.31
CA ALA A 73 3.45 -22.68 -4.21
C ALA A 73 2.32 -21.76 -3.72
N ALA A 74 2.60 -20.47 -3.53
CA ALA A 74 1.59 -19.49 -3.12
C ALA A 74 0.51 -19.33 -4.20
N LYS A 75 0.90 -19.28 -5.49
CA LYS A 75 -0.04 -19.24 -6.61
C LYS A 75 -0.97 -20.45 -6.63
N GLN A 76 -0.44 -21.64 -6.39
CA GLN A 76 -1.24 -22.86 -6.32
C GLN A 76 -2.18 -22.85 -5.12
N SER A 77 -1.70 -22.45 -3.93
CA SER A 77 -2.53 -22.34 -2.73
C SER A 77 -3.72 -21.40 -2.94
N VAL A 78 -3.46 -20.18 -3.44
CA VAL A 78 -4.51 -19.20 -3.76
C VAL A 78 -5.48 -19.74 -4.80
N SER A 79 -4.98 -20.42 -5.84
CA SER A 79 -5.83 -21.03 -6.87
C SER A 79 -6.79 -22.05 -6.27
N THR A 80 -6.32 -22.89 -5.35
CA THR A 80 -7.14 -23.89 -4.65
C THR A 80 -8.21 -23.22 -3.76
N LYS A 81 -7.82 -22.17 -3.02
CA LYS A 81 -8.78 -21.40 -2.19
C LYS A 81 -9.87 -20.75 -3.06
N LEU A 82 -9.51 -20.16 -4.20
CA LEU A 82 -10.47 -19.53 -5.13
C LEU A 82 -11.45 -20.57 -5.70
N GLN A 83 -10.95 -21.75 -6.08
CA GLN A 83 -11.80 -22.84 -6.56
C GLN A 83 -12.78 -23.34 -5.50
N ALA A 84 -12.35 -23.42 -4.23
CA ALA A 84 -13.20 -23.85 -3.12
C ALA A 84 -14.42 -22.94 -2.90
N VAL A 85 -14.32 -21.66 -3.27
CA VAL A 85 -15.41 -20.67 -3.19
C VAL A 85 -16.01 -20.33 -4.55
N ALA A 86 -15.76 -21.17 -5.57
CA ALA A 86 -16.29 -21.04 -6.94
C ALA A 86 -15.98 -19.69 -7.62
N ILE A 87 -14.83 -19.06 -7.29
CA ILE A 87 -14.40 -17.80 -7.90
C ILE A 87 -13.56 -18.07 -9.14
N GLU A 88 -13.97 -17.47 -10.26
CA GLU A 88 -13.18 -17.49 -11.48
C GLU A 88 -12.04 -16.46 -11.44
N LYS A 89 -10.84 -16.86 -11.94
CA LYS A 89 -9.60 -16.06 -11.85
C LYS A 89 -9.62 -14.76 -12.70
N LYS A 90 -10.52 -14.63 -13.67
CA LYS A 90 -10.47 -13.56 -14.69
C LYS A 90 -11.00 -12.20 -14.23
N SER A 91 -11.80 -12.15 -13.19
CA SER A 91 -12.50 -10.94 -12.77
C SER A 91 -12.37 -10.70 -11.26
N ILE A 92 -11.16 -10.89 -10.72
CA ILE A 92 -10.89 -10.66 -9.30
C ILE A 92 -10.52 -9.20 -9.07
N TYR A 93 -11.27 -8.53 -8.21
CA TYR A 93 -10.95 -7.23 -7.65
C TYR A 93 -10.52 -7.40 -6.20
N VAL A 94 -9.33 -6.94 -5.85
CA VAL A 94 -8.83 -6.98 -4.47
C VAL A 94 -9.02 -5.61 -3.85
N LEU A 95 -9.75 -5.55 -2.73
CA LEU A 95 -9.96 -4.33 -1.95
C LEU A 95 -9.27 -4.47 -0.60
N CYS A 96 -8.39 -3.51 -0.26
CA CYS A 96 -7.61 -3.50 0.98
C CYS A 96 -8.10 -2.39 1.91
N PRO A 97 -9.12 -2.65 2.77
CA PRO A 97 -9.73 -1.64 3.60
C PRO A 97 -8.89 -1.26 4.82
N GLY A 98 -7.93 -2.11 5.20
CA GLY A 98 -7.07 -1.91 6.35
C GLY A 98 -6.00 -0.84 6.14
N ALA A 99 -5.54 -0.30 7.26
CA ALA A 99 -4.30 0.45 7.38
C ALA A 99 -3.85 0.40 8.84
N GLU A 100 -2.65 -0.11 9.08
CA GLU A 100 -2.13 -0.33 10.44
C GLU A 100 -1.84 0.98 11.18
N TYR A 101 -1.56 2.04 10.43
CA TYR A 101 -1.24 3.35 11.00
C TYR A 101 -2.39 3.96 11.81
N GLY A 102 -3.64 3.78 11.37
CA GLY A 102 -4.82 4.34 12.05
C GLY A 102 -5.94 4.77 11.10
N VAL A 103 -7.04 5.24 11.68
CA VAL A 103 -8.27 5.62 10.95
C VAL A 103 -8.07 6.73 9.90
N THR A 104 -7.07 7.57 10.06
CA THR A 104 -6.74 8.64 9.11
C THR A 104 -6.13 8.17 7.80
N LYS A 105 -5.86 6.88 7.66
CA LYS A 105 -5.45 6.23 6.41
C LYS A 105 -6.48 5.22 5.91
N ARG A 106 -7.65 5.11 6.55
CA ARG A 106 -8.71 4.17 6.17
C ARG A 106 -9.83 4.90 5.45
N TRP A 107 -10.02 4.61 4.18
CA TRP A 107 -11.21 5.03 3.45
C TRP A 107 -12.44 4.38 4.09
N PRO A 108 -13.59 5.07 4.22
CA PRO A 108 -14.75 4.57 4.94
C PRO A 108 -15.23 3.19 4.46
N THR A 109 -15.69 2.35 5.38
CA THR A 109 -16.20 0.99 5.08
C THR A 109 -17.44 1.05 4.18
N GLU A 110 -18.30 2.02 4.39
CA GLU A 110 -19.48 2.28 3.54
C GLU A 110 -19.09 2.66 2.10
N HIS A 111 -17.96 3.31 1.90
CA HIS A 111 -17.45 3.63 0.57
C HIS A 111 -16.85 2.39 -0.13
N PHE A 112 -16.14 1.53 0.59
CA PHE A 112 -15.68 0.23 0.06
C PHE A 112 -16.88 -0.65 -0.32
N ALA A 113 -17.91 -0.71 0.51
CA ALA A 113 -19.13 -1.47 0.24
C ALA A 113 -19.85 -0.94 -1.01
N SER A 114 -20.01 0.38 -1.13
CA SER A 114 -20.59 1.01 -2.30
C SER A 114 -19.77 0.73 -3.57
N LEU A 115 -18.43 0.82 -3.51
CA LEU A 115 -17.56 0.48 -4.63
C LEU A 115 -17.73 -0.99 -5.04
N ALA A 116 -17.71 -1.92 -4.07
CA ALA A 116 -17.91 -3.34 -4.32
C ALA A 116 -19.26 -3.59 -5.02
N GLN A 117 -20.34 -2.97 -4.54
CA GLN A 117 -21.67 -3.08 -5.15
C GLN A 117 -21.70 -2.53 -6.58
N HIS A 118 -21.01 -1.40 -6.84
CA HIS A 118 -20.90 -0.86 -8.21
C HIS A 118 -20.13 -1.79 -9.15
N LEU A 119 -19.02 -2.39 -8.68
CA LEU A 119 -18.24 -3.33 -9.47
C LEU A 119 -19.06 -4.57 -9.82
N ILE A 120 -19.79 -5.15 -8.86
CA ILE A 120 -20.67 -6.32 -9.06
C ILE A 120 -21.79 -5.99 -10.05
N ASN A 121 -22.41 -4.81 -9.93
CA ASN A 121 -23.51 -4.41 -10.80
C ASN A 121 -23.08 -4.16 -12.25
N ASN A 122 -21.86 -3.62 -12.45
CA ASN A 122 -21.35 -3.27 -13.77
C ASN A 122 -20.65 -4.44 -14.48
N GLU A 123 -20.16 -5.41 -13.75
CA GLU A 123 -19.48 -6.60 -14.27
C GLU A 123 -20.04 -7.86 -13.56
N PRO A 124 -20.98 -8.57 -14.19
CA PRO A 124 -21.65 -9.73 -13.58
C PRO A 124 -20.70 -10.83 -13.10
N ASN A 125 -19.50 -10.92 -13.70
CA ASN A 125 -18.46 -11.89 -13.33
C ASN A 125 -17.41 -11.30 -12.37
N ALA A 126 -17.63 -10.10 -11.83
CA ALA A 126 -16.74 -9.53 -10.83
C ALA A 126 -16.79 -10.32 -9.52
N ASN A 127 -15.60 -10.66 -9.01
CA ASN A 127 -15.45 -11.26 -7.70
C ASN A 127 -14.60 -10.32 -6.86
N ILE A 128 -15.11 -9.94 -5.70
CA ILE A 128 -14.47 -9.01 -4.80
C ILE A 128 -13.82 -9.80 -3.66
N ILE A 129 -12.54 -9.57 -3.41
CA ILE A 129 -11.86 -10.15 -2.26
C ILE A 129 -11.34 -9.02 -1.39
N LEU A 130 -11.83 -8.96 -0.16
CA LEU A 130 -11.31 -8.07 0.86
C LEU A 130 -10.04 -8.69 1.44
N LEU A 131 -8.93 -7.95 1.39
CA LEU A 131 -7.63 -8.43 1.80
C LEU A 131 -7.01 -7.50 2.85
N GLY A 132 -6.50 -8.09 3.92
CA GLY A 132 -5.90 -7.36 5.03
C GLY A 132 -5.30 -8.28 6.08
N GLY A 133 -4.77 -7.71 7.15
CA GLY A 133 -4.29 -8.46 8.31
C GLY A 133 -5.45 -8.95 9.19
N LYS A 134 -5.12 -9.75 10.22
CA LYS A 134 -6.11 -10.26 11.20
C LYS A 134 -6.91 -9.12 11.88
N GLY A 135 -6.27 -7.99 12.11
CA GLY A 135 -6.93 -6.81 12.70
C GLY A 135 -7.96 -6.14 11.80
N ASP A 136 -7.98 -6.47 10.51
CA ASP A 136 -8.88 -5.89 9.53
C ASP A 136 -10.11 -6.78 9.27
N HIS A 137 -10.19 -7.97 9.89
CA HIS A 137 -11.30 -8.92 9.68
C HIS A 137 -12.65 -8.28 9.97
N ALA A 138 -12.80 -7.58 11.08
CA ALA A 138 -14.05 -6.92 11.45
C ALA A 138 -14.47 -5.83 10.45
N LEU A 139 -13.50 -5.10 9.86
CA LEU A 139 -13.79 -4.15 8.77
C LEU A 139 -14.31 -4.86 7.53
N GLY A 140 -13.75 -6.03 7.21
CA GLY A 140 -14.23 -6.86 6.10
C GLY A 140 -15.67 -7.31 6.29
N GLU A 141 -16.05 -7.80 7.47
CA GLU A 141 -17.42 -8.19 7.80
C GLU A 141 -18.38 -7.00 7.74
N GLU A 142 -17.96 -5.84 8.25
CA GLU A 142 -18.74 -4.61 8.16
C GLU A 142 -19.01 -4.20 6.71
N ILE A 143 -18.03 -4.32 5.81
CA ILE A 143 -18.20 -4.05 4.38
C ILE A 143 -19.19 -5.03 3.75
N ILE A 144 -19.02 -6.34 4.00
CA ILE A 144 -19.92 -7.37 3.44
C ILE A 144 -21.35 -7.16 3.87
N SER A 145 -21.58 -6.80 5.14
CA SER A 145 -22.94 -6.58 5.67
C SER A 145 -23.72 -5.48 4.94
N GLN A 146 -23.04 -4.59 4.24
CA GLN A 146 -23.61 -3.47 3.48
C GLN A 146 -23.78 -3.77 1.99
N VAL A 147 -23.29 -4.92 1.48
CA VAL A 147 -23.38 -5.33 0.07
C VAL A 147 -24.62 -6.24 -0.11
N LYS A 148 -25.46 -5.94 -1.12
CA LYS A 148 -26.69 -6.71 -1.35
C LYS A 148 -26.46 -8.11 -1.90
N ASN A 149 -25.45 -8.29 -2.77
CA ASN A 149 -25.13 -9.58 -3.37
C ASN A 149 -23.82 -10.12 -2.76
N THR A 150 -23.93 -10.84 -1.68
CA THR A 150 -22.80 -11.38 -0.91
C THR A 150 -22.12 -12.59 -1.55
N ALA A 151 -22.73 -13.22 -2.56
CA ALA A 151 -22.14 -14.38 -3.23
C ALA A 151 -20.85 -14.05 -4.00
N GLN A 152 -20.69 -12.79 -4.40
CA GLN A 152 -19.53 -12.32 -5.19
C GLN A 152 -18.49 -11.56 -4.37
N ILE A 153 -18.62 -11.53 -3.05
CA ILE A 153 -17.66 -10.87 -2.16
C ILE A 153 -17.21 -11.82 -1.06
N GLN A 154 -15.91 -11.87 -0.79
CA GLN A 154 -15.30 -12.73 0.23
C GLN A 154 -14.40 -11.90 1.14
N ASN A 155 -14.44 -12.20 2.44
CA ASN A 155 -13.53 -11.61 3.41
C ASN A 155 -12.34 -12.55 3.64
N TRP A 156 -11.17 -12.19 3.13
CA TRP A 156 -9.93 -12.91 3.36
C TRP A 156 -8.96 -12.14 4.28
N CYS A 157 -9.47 -11.14 5.01
CA CYS A 157 -8.67 -10.43 6.01
C CYS A 157 -8.26 -11.38 7.14
N GLY A 158 -6.94 -11.58 7.30
CA GLY A 158 -6.39 -12.50 8.28
C GLY A 158 -6.34 -13.97 7.87
N GLU A 159 -6.87 -14.32 6.70
CA GLU A 159 -6.98 -15.71 6.20
C GLU A 159 -5.85 -16.08 5.20
N THR A 160 -4.92 -15.17 4.97
CA THR A 160 -3.81 -15.37 4.03
C THR A 160 -2.47 -15.18 4.72
N SER A 161 -1.48 -15.98 4.32
CA SER A 161 -0.07 -15.65 4.54
C SER A 161 0.34 -14.46 3.66
N LEU A 162 1.50 -13.87 3.93
CA LEU A 162 2.02 -12.78 3.09
C LEU A 162 2.26 -13.25 1.64
N ASP A 163 2.79 -14.45 1.45
CA ASP A 163 3.03 -15.02 0.12
C ASP A 163 1.72 -15.24 -0.64
N GLU A 164 0.67 -15.70 0.05
CA GLU A 164 -0.67 -15.85 -0.54
C GLU A 164 -1.28 -14.48 -0.89
N ALA A 165 -1.09 -13.46 -0.03
CA ALA A 165 -1.53 -12.10 -0.32
C ALA A 165 -0.83 -11.53 -1.57
N ILE A 166 0.50 -11.74 -1.71
CA ILE A 166 1.27 -11.39 -2.90
C ILE A 166 0.71 -12.11 -4.14
N ALA A 167 0.45 -13.42 -4.03
CA ALA A 167 -0.08 -14.21 -5.14
C ALA A 167 -1.48 -13.75 -5.54
N LEU A 168 -2.37 -13.49 -4.58
CA LEU A 168 -3.73 -13.02 -4.83
C LEU A 168 -3.73 -11.65 -5.53
N ILE A 169 -2.92 -10.70 -5.03
CA ILE A 169 -2.78 -9.37 -5.66
C ILE A 169 -2.28 -9.53 -7.11
N GLY A 170 -1.25 -10.35 -7.34
CA GLY A 170 -0.71 -10.57 -8.68
C GLY A 170 -1.65 -11.32 -9.65
N MET A 171 -2.69 -11.97 -9.12
CA MET A 171 -3.75 -12.62 -9.90
C MET A 171 -4.98 -11.74 -10.09
N SER A 172 -5.03 -10.57 -9.44
CA SER A 172 -6.17 -9.67 -9.52
C SER A 172 -6.16 -8.84 -10.81
N LYS A 173 -7.36 -8.48 -11.26
CA LYS A 173 -7.58 -7.54 -12.36
C LYS A 173 -7.24 -6.12 -11.93
N VAL A 174 -7.64 -5.75 -10.70
CA VAL A 174 -7.41 -4.43 -10.11
C VAL A 174 -7.26 -4.56 -8.60
N LEU A 175 -6.35 -3.79 -8.04
CA LEU A 175 -6.19 -3.56 -6.62
C LEU A 175 -6.72 -2.17 -6.25
N VAL A 176 -7.54 -2.06 -5.21
CA VAL A 176 -7.87 -0.78 -4.57
C VAL A 176 -7.40 -0.83 -3.13
N SER A 177 -6.53 0.06 -2.75
CA SER A 177 -5.90 0.04 -1.43
C SER A 177 -5.80 1.43 -0.83
N ASN A 178 -5.90 1.50 0.49
CA ASN A 178 -5.39 2.64 1.24
C ASN A 178 -3.86 2.71 1.11
N ASP A 179 -3.25 3.84 1.52
CA ASP A 179 -1.79 3.96 1.70
C ASP A 179 -1.32 2.95 2.76
N SER A 180 -0.92 1.78 2.30
CA SER A 180 -0.56 0.62 3.12
C SER A 180 0.51 -0.25 2.44
N GLY A 181 1.04 -1.26 3.15
CA GLY A 181 2.01 -2.19 2.59
C GLY A 181 1.50 -2.95 1.35
N LEU A 182 0.21 -3.30 1.30
CA LEU A 182 -0.40 -4.01 0.17
C LEU A 182 -0.42 -3.17 -1.11
N MET A 183 -0.55 -1.85 -1.00
CA MET A 183 -0.39 -0.91 -2.11
C MET A 183 0.99 -1.03 -2.76
N HIS A 184 2.05 -1.07 -1.94
CA HIS A 184 3.42 -1.21 -2.46
C HIS A 184 3.68 -2.59 -3.07
N ILE A 185 3.06 -3.64 -2.54
CA ILE A 185 3.07 -4.99 -3.15
C ILE A 185 2.42 -4.93 -4.54
N GLY A 186 1.25 -4.31 -4.68
CA GLY A 186 0.58 -4.12 -5.96
C GLY A 186 1.45 -3.37 -6.97
N ALA A 187 2.15 -2.32 -6.51
CA ALA A 187 3.09 -1.56 -7.34
C ALA A 187 4.26 -2.43 -7.83
N ALA A 188 4.87 -3.20 -6.92
CA ALA A 188 6.00 -4.08 -7.24
C ALA A 188 5.64 -5.25 -8.15
N LEU A 189 4.37 -5.66 -8.17
CA LEU A 189 3.81 -6.66 -9.07
C LEU A 189 3.30 -6.05 -10.39
N LYS A 190 3.33 -4.72 -10.54
CA LYS A 190 2.78 -4.00 -11.71
C LYS A 190 1.29 -4.29 -11.96
N VAL A 191 0.54 -4.52 -10.90
CA VAL A 191 -0.91 -4.71 -10.98
C VAL A 191 -1.59 -3.35 -11.16
N PRO A 192 -2.59 -3.22 -12.06
CA PRO A 192 -3.41 -2.02 -12.15
C PRO A 192 -4.02 -1.70 -10.79
N GLN A 193 -3.81 -0.48 -10.26
CA GLN A 193 -4.28 -0.16 -8.92
C GLN A 193 -4.72 1.28 -8.74
N VAL A 194 -5.64 1.46 -7.79
CA VAL A 194 -6.01 2.77 -7.24
C VAL A 194 -5.55 2.82 -5.78
N ALA A 195 -4.74 3.82 -5.47
CA ALA A 195 -4.22 4.09 -4.14
C ALA A 195 -4.90 5.32 -3.53
N ILE A 196 -5.51 5.16 -2.35
CA ILE A 196 -6.27 6.21 -1.67
C ILE A 196 -5.43 6.78 -0.53
N PHE A 197 -5.19 8.08 -0.58
CA PHE A 197 -4.40 8.81 0.40
C PHE A 197 -5.25 9.78 1.20
N GLY A 198 -5.06 9.75 2.52
CA GLY A 198 -5.71 10.68 3.45
C GLY A 198 -4.70 11.58 4.15
N SER A 199 -4.21 11.16 5.31
CA SER A 199 -3.33 11.93 6.19
C SER A 199 -1.85 11.91 5.79
N SER A 200 -1.46 11.13 4.81
CA SER A 200 -0.09 10.95 4.33
C SER A 200 0.17 11.66 3.00
N ASP A 201 1.45 11.82 2.69
CA ASP A 201 1.91 12.49 1.47
C ASP A 201 2.23 11.46 0.38
N PRO A 202 1.44 11.42 -0.72
CA PRO A 202 1.70 10.51 -1.82
C PRO A 202 3.00 10.83 -2.58
N HIS A 203 3.56 12.02 -2.46
CA HIS A 203 4.85 12.34 -3.07
C HIS A 203 6.01 11.68 -2.33
N HIS A 204 5.84 11.43 -1.01
CA HIS A 204 6.86 10.78 -0.20
C HIS A 204 6.78 9.25 -0.21
N THR A 205 5.57 8.71 -0.26
CA THR A 205 5.33 7.24 -0.28
C THR A 205 4.45 6.82 -1.46
N PRO A 206 4.82 7.18 -2.73
CA PRO A 206 4.01 6.81 -3.88
C PRO A 206 4.00 5.31 -4.13
N PRO A 207 2.94 4.75 -4.72
CA PRO A 207 3.02 3.44 -5.35
C PRO A 207 3.93 3.55 -6.58
N LEU A 208 5.12 2.93 -6.52
CA LEU A 208 6.13 3.02 -7.59
C LEU A 208 5.74 2.12 -8.78
N SER A 209 4.72 2.53 -9.52
CA SER A 209 4.22 1.84 -10.71
C SER A 209 3.53 2.82 -11.63
N ASP A 210 3.76 2.67 -12.92
CA ASP A 210 3.06 3.36 -14.00
C ASP A 210 1.59 2.94 -14.14
N LYS A 211 1.23 1.76 -13.59
CA LYS A 211 -0.14 1.24 -13.52
C LYS A 211 -0.90 1.66 -12.26
N ALA A 212 -0.37 2.60 -11.48
CA ALA A 212 -1.01 3.07 -10.28
C ALA A 212 -1.64 4.46 -10.47
N LYS A 213 -2.87 4.62 -10.00
CA LYS A 213 -3.54 5.92 -9.86
C LYS A 213 -3.67 6.28 -8.40
N VAL A 214 -3.21 7.47 -8.05
CA VAL A 214 -3.32 8.02 -6.70
C VAL A 214 -4.52 8.94 -6.64
N ILE A 215 -5.38 8.74 -5.65
CA ILE A 215 -6.47 9.66 -5.30
C ILE A 215 -6.11 10.33 -3.97
N TRP A 216 -5.94 11.63 -4.03
CA TRP A 216 -5.59 12.48 -2.89
C TRP A 216 -6.19 13.88 -3.07
N LEU A 217 -6.97 14.32 -2.11
CA LEU A 217 -7.69 15.61 -2.20
C LEU A 217 -6.81 16.81 -1.91
N ASN A 218 -5.60 16.61 -1.37
CA ASN A 218 -4.65 17.68 -1.02
C ASN A 218 -5.31 18.85 -0.27
N LEU A 219 -6.10 18.54 0.75
CA LEU A 219 -6.76 19.55 1.56
C LEU A 219 -5.74 20.39 2.34
N PRO A 220 -6.05 21.64 2.74
CA PRO A 220 -5.14 22.47 3.55
C PRO A 220 -4.65 21.84 4.85
N CYS A 221 -5.42 20.87 5.40
CA CYS A 221 -5.05 20.10 6.59
C CYS A 221 -4.35 18.75 6.27
N SER A 222 -4.11 18.44 5.00
CA SER A 222 -3.47 17.19 4.55
C SER A 222 -2.25 17.51 3.65
N PRO A 223 -1.10 16.84 3.87
CA PRO A 223 -0.86 15.73 4.79
C PRO A 223 -0.63 16.19 6.25
N CYS A 224 -1.32 15.60 7.21
CA CYS A 224 -1.15 15.93 8.63
C CYS A 224 -0.30 14.91 9.40
N HIS A 225 -0.11 13.70 8.86
CA HIS A 225 0.63 12.60 9.48
C HIS A 225 0.19 12.29 10.92
N LYS A 226 -1.12 12.35 11.20
CA LYS A 226 -1.69 12.03 12.51
C LYS A 226 -2.47 10.72 12.44
N ARG A 227 -2.45 9.93 13.51
CA ARG A 227 -3.20 8.67 13.62
C ARG A 227 -4.70 8.89 13.77
N GLU A 228 -5.06 10.01 14.38
CA GLU A 228 -6.43 10.49 14.57
C GLU A 228 -6.58 11.86 13.93
N CYS A 229 -7.75 12.15 13.40
CA CYS A 229 -7.98 13.44 12.75
C CYS A 229 -8.08 14.55 13.82
N PRO A 230 -7.15 15.51 13.85
CA PRO A 230 -7.18 16.57 14.86
C PRO A 230 -8.39 17.51 14.71
N LEU A 231 -9.04 17.52 13.53
CA LEU A 231 -10.23 18.31 13.22
C LEU A 231 -11.52 17.47 13.29
N GLY A 232 -11.42 16.17 13.58
CA GLY A 232 -12.54 15.24 13.74
C GLY A 232 -13.32 14.89 12.48
N HIS A 233 -13.13 15.60 11.36
CA HIS A 233 -14.01 15.50 10.19
C HIS A 233 -13.62 14.41 9.19
N LEU A 234 -12.34 13.98 9.11
CA LEU A 234 -11.80 13.01 8.15
C LEU A 234 -12.13 13.29 6.67
N LYS A 235 -12.36 14.56 6.29
CA LYS A 235 -12.76 14.93 4.92
C LYS A 235 -11.77 14.48 3.85
N CYS A 236 -10.46 14.40 4.18
CA CYS A 236 -9.44 13.91 3.26
C CYS A 236 -9.69 12.48 2.74
N LEU A 237 -10.57 11.72 3.41
CA LEU A 237 -11.00 10.39 3.01
C LEU A 237 -12.50 10.33 2.73
N LYS A 238 -13.33 10.93 3.60
CA LYS A 238 -14.79 10.88 3.47
C LYS A 238 -15.30 11.57 2.20
N ASP A 239 -14.63 12.62 1.75
CA ASP A 239 -15.02 13.35 0.54
C ASP A 239 -14.50 12.70 -0.76
N ILE A 240 -13.70 11.62 -0.67
CA ILE A 240 -13.39 10.77 -1.82
C ILE A 240 -14.58 9.85 -2.07
N SER A 241 -15.37 10.12 -3.10
CA SER A 241 -16.56 9.33 -3.41
C SER A 241 -16.23 7.96 -4.04
N PRO A 242 -17.07 6.93 -3.85
CA PRO A 242 -16.93 5.66 -4.57
C PRO A 242 -16.93 5.83 -6.09
N SER A 243 -17.69 6.80 -6.64
CA SER A 243 -17.71 7.10 -8.07
C SER A 243 -16.37 7.64 -8.58
N THR A 244 -15.65 8.44 -7.78
CA THR A 244 -14.30 8.90 -8.11
C THR A 244 -13.33 7.73 -8.25
N VAL A 245 -13.38 6.77 -7.31
CA VAL A 245 -12.54 5.57 -7.32
C VAL A 245 -12.92 4.67 -8.51
N LEU A 246 -14.21 4.47 -8.77
CA LEU A 246 -14.70 3.71 -9.91
C LEU A 246 -14.24 4.32 -11.24
N GLY A 247 -14.34 5.64 -11.40
CA GLY A 247 -13.83 6.36 -12.57
C GLY A 247 -12.32 6.17 -12.76
N ALA A 248 -11.55 6.18 -11.67
CA ALA A 248 -10.11 5.90 -11.73
C ALA A 248 -9.84 4.46 -12.20
N ILE A 249 -10.59 3.46 -11.70
CA ILE A 249 -10.48 2.05 -12.15
C ILE A 249 -10.71 1.92 -13.65
N GLN A 250 -11.73 2.57 -14.18
CA GLN A 250 -12.09 2.51 -15.62
C GLN A 250 -11.00 3.08 -16.54
N THR A 251 -10.10 3.88 -16.01
CA THR A 251 -9.00 4.49 -16.78
C THR A 251 -7.64 3.82 -16.52
N LEU A 252 -7.60 2.69 -15.81
CA LEU A 252 -6.42 1.82 -15.69
C LEU A 252 -6.30 0.96 -16.95
N HIS A 253 -5.14 0.97 -17.58
CA HIS A 253 -4.83 0.20 -18.80
C HIS A 253 -3.66 -0.74 -18.57
#